data_078724cce535e8eee560cb3f3b51e9bd
#
_entry.id   078724cce535e8eee560cb3f3b51e9bd
#
_cell.length_a   1.000
_cell.length_b   1.000
_cell.length_c   1.000
_cell.angle_alpha   90.00
_cell.angle_beta   90.00
_cell.angle_gamma   90.00
#
_symmetry.space_group_name_H-M   'P 1'
#
loop_
_entity.id
_entity.type
_entity.pdbx_description
1 polymer ?
#
loop_
_entity_poly.entity_id
_entity_poly.type
_entity_poly.pdbx_seq_one_letter_code
_entity_poly.pdbx_strand_id
1 'polypeptide(L)'
;MDSRRFQLLLPAAIALPGVVVALVTGLSGVSAVVADRPLILAPVPRTVAEAAGNRDVADVVVMSALTDMNLPAPARIPLRLHEPAMLTPLEAAVVSERAYMIRLVRDRGARLDAQEVRKLRCIAQARKDRGTITYLAELDSSPLNCDGVAIPY
;
A
#
# COMPACT_ATOMS: atom_id res chain seq x y z
N MET A 1 -45.52 19.77 -35.87
CA MET A 1 -44.50 19.17 -34.98
C MET A 1 -45.11 19.02 -33.62
N ASP A 2 -45.28 17.77 -33.15
CA ASP A 2 -46.13 17.41 -32.03
C ASP A 2 -45.51 17.81 -30.72
N SER A 3 -46.01 18.83 -30.06
CA SER A 3 -45.56 19.43 -28.80
C SER A 3 -45.48 18.38 -27.62
N ARG A 4 -46.29 17.33 -27.70
CA ARG A 4 -46.29 16.24 -26.72
C ARG A 4 -45.04 15.36 -26.76
N ARG A 5 -44.41 15.18 -27.93
CA ARG A 5 -43.18 14.40 -28.07
C ARG A 5 -41.97 15.16 -27.51
N PHE A 6 -41.99 16.47 -27.54
CA PHE A 6 -40.93 17.30 -26.98
C PHE A 6 -40.93 17.30 -25.45
N GLN A 7 -42.11 17.23 -24.83
CA GLN A 7 -42.25 17.20 -23.37
C GLN A 7 -41.77 15.88 -22.73
N LEU A 8 -41.79 14.77 -23.48
CA LEU A 8 -41.25 13.47 -23.00
C LEU A 8 -39.76 13.28 -23.25
N LEU A 9 -39.18 13.98 -24.24
CA LEU A 9 -37.75 13.87 -24.58
C LEU A 9 -36.85 14.67 -23.61
N LEU A 10 -37.35 15.77 -23.07
CA LEU A 10 -36.56 16.64 -22.19
C LEU A 10 -36.15 15.95 -20.85
N PRO A 11 -37.08 15.33 -20.11
CA PRO A 11 -36.70 14.63 -18.90
C PRO A 11 -35.82 13.39 -19.16
N ALA A 12 -36.00 12.71 -20.29
CA ALA A 12 -35.17 11.59 -20.70
C ALA A 12 -33.72 12.03 -21.00
N ALA A 13 -33.54 13.17 -21.64
CA ALA A 13 -32.20 13.70 -21.95
C ALA A 13 -31.42 14.15 -20.69
N ILE A 14 -32.13 14.61 -19.66
CA ILE A 14 -31.51 15.01 -18.38
C ILE A 14 -31.17 13.78 -17.48
N ALA A 15 -32.02 12.76 -17.55
CA ALA A 15 -31.81 11.54 -16.74
C ALA A 15 -30.73 10.60 -17.31
N LEU A 16 -30.50 10.63 -18.61
CA LEU A 16 -29.58 9.72 -19.31
C LEU A 16 -28.14 9.76 -18.80
N PRO A 17 -27.52 10.92 -18.55
CA PRO A 17 -26.16 10.96 -18.01
C PRO A 17 -26.04 10.31 -16.62
N GLY A 18 -27.03 10.55 -15.75
CA GLY A 18 -27.03 9.98 -14.40
C GLY A 18 -27.17 8.45 -14.40
N VAL A 19 -28.03 7.92 -15.27
CA VAL A 19 -28.22 6.47 -15.41
C VAL A 19 -26.97 5.81 -15.99
N VAL A 20 -26.31 6.42 -16.97
CA VAL A 20 -25.07 5.90 -17.57
C VAL A 20 -23.94 5.87 -16.53
N VAL A 21 -23.77 6.94 -15.75
CA VAL A 21 -22.77 6.98 -14.68
C VAL A 21 -23.07 5.90 -13.61
N ALA A 22 -24.30 5.76 -13.19
CA ALA A 22 -24.70 4.75 -12.21
C ALA A 22 -24.47 3.30 -12.70
N LEU A 23 -24.75 3.04 -13.97
CA LEU A 23 -24.51 1.74 -14.62
C LEU A 23 -23.01 1.45 -14.77
N VAL A 24 -22.22 2.42 -15.21
CA VAL A 24 -20.76 2.25 -15.37
C VAL A 24 -20.09 2.03 -14.02
N THR A 25 -20.45 2.79 -12.99
CA THR A 25 -19.90 2.62 -11.64
C THR A 25 -20.36 1.31 -10.99
N GLY A 26 -21.62 0.93 -11.17
CA GLY A 26 -22.16 -0.34 -10.67
C GLY A 26 -21.51 -1.55 -11.34
N LEU A 27 -21.40 -1.56 -12.66
CA LEU A 27 -20.75 -2.66 -13.42
C LEU A 27 -19.26 -2.76 -13.13
N SER A 28 -18.54 -1.64 -13.00
CA SER A 28 -17.12 -1.64 -12.63
C SER A 28 -16.92 -2.13 -11.19
N GLY A 29 -17.83 -1.80 -10.27
CA GLY A 29 -17.81 -2.32 -8.90
C GLY A 29 -17.99 -3.84 -8.85
N VAL A 30 -18.97 -4.39 -9.57
CA VAL A 30 -19.21 -5.83 -9.63
C VAL A 30 -18.04 -6.56 -10.30
N SER A 31 -17.53 -6.05 -11.40
CA SER A 31 -16.39 -6.67 -12.09
C SER A 31 -15.11 -6.64 -11.26
N ALA A 32 -14.88 -5.61 -10.44
CA ALA A 32 -13.75 -5.52 -9.54
C ALA A 32 -13.83 -6.55 -8.42
N VAL A 33 -15.03 -6.77 -7.85
CA VAL A 33 -15.24 -7.79 -6.82
C VAL A 33 -15.04 -9.20 -7.37
N VAL A 34 -15.57 -9.49 -8.57
CA VAL A 34 -15.43 -10.80 -9.22
C VAL A 34 -14.00 -11.09 -9.68
N ALA A 35 -13.26 -10.04 -10.10
CA ALA A 35 -11.88 -10.18 -10.58
C ALA A 35 -10.83 -10.04 -9.48
N ASP A 36 -11.22 -9.94 -8.19
CA ASP A 36 -10.33 -9.64 -7.05
C ASP A 36 -9.43 -8.41 -7.30
N ARG A 37 -9.91 -7.49 -8.14
CA ARG A 37 -9.22 -6.25 -8.45
C ARG A 37 -9.55 -5.20 -7.40
N PRO A 38 -8.59 -4.38 -6.98
CA PRO A 38 -8.89 -3.29 -6.06
C PRO A 38 -9.93 -2.37 -6.71
N LEU A 39 -11.07 -2.22 -6.06
CA LEU A 39 -12.00 -1.13 -6.32
C LEU A 39 -11.25 0.20 -6.26
N ILE A 40 -11.81 1.22 -6.88
CA ILE A 40 -11.34 2.62 -6.82
C ILE A 40 -11.07 3.09 -5.38
N LEU A 41 -11.69 2.44 -4.40
CA LEU A 41 -11.36 2.58 -2.98
C LEU A 41 -10.16 1.67 -2.68
N ALA A 42 -9.05 2.26 -2.26
CA ALA A 42 -7.89 1.52 -1.80
C ALA A 42 -8.33 0.45 -0.79
N PRO A 43 -7.88 -0.79 -0.93
CA PRO A 43 -8.24 -1.82 0.04
C PRO A 43 -7.77 -1.38 1.43
N VAL A 44 -8.65 -1.49 2.41
CA VAL A 44 -8.31 -1.18 3.80
C VAL A 44 -7.20 -2.16 4.24
N PRO A 45 -6.07 -1.66 4.77
CA PRO A 45 -5.00 -2.51 5.26
C PRO A 45 -5.51 -3.45 6.35
N ARG A 46 -5.10 -4.72 6.30
CA ARG A 46 -5.50 -5.74 7.28
C ARG A 46 -4.43 -5.97 8.35
N THR A 47 -3.20 -5.55 8.08
CA THR A 47 -2.05 -5.70 8.95
C THR A 47 -1.23 -4.43 9.00
N VAL A 48 -0.44 -4.26 10.08
CA VAL A 48 0.48 -3.11 10.18
C VAL A 48 1.50 -3.10 9.04
N ALA A 49 1.98 -4.28 8.63
CA ALA A 49 2.90 -4.39 7.50
C ALA A 49 2.24 -3.92 6.20
N GLU A 50 0.97 -4.29 5.97
CA GLU A 50 0.21 -3.82 4.81
C GLU A 50 -0.03 -2.31 4.86
N ALA A 51 -0.37 -1.75 6.03
CA ALA A 51 -0.52 -0.31 6.22
C ALA A 51 0.79 0.45 5.95
N ALA A 52 1.92 -0.06 6.48
CA ALA A 52 3.24 0.53 6.25
C ALA A 52 3.65 0.50 4.77
N GLY A 53 3.43 -0.61 4.09
CA GLY A 53 3.72 -0.78 2.66
C GLY A 53 2.85 0.12 1.77
N ASN A 54 1.60 0.36 2.17
CA ASN A 54 0.66 1.23 1.47
C ASN A 54 0.76 2.71 1.86
N ARG A 55 1.68 3.06 2.76
CA ARG A 55 1.91 4.44 3.23
C ARG A 55 0.73 5.01 4.04
N ASP A 56 -0.06 4.14 4.65
CA ASP A 56 -1.19 4.55 5.48
C ASP A 56 -0.72 4.82 6.91
N VAL A 57 -0.42 6.09 7.18
CA VAL A 57 0.05 6.55 8.50
C VAL A 57 -1.01 6.32 9.58
N ALA A 58 -2.27 6.57 9.26
CA ALA A 58 -3.36 6.47 10.23
C ALA A 58 -3.53 5.02 10.70
N ASP A 59 -3.56 4.08 9.77
CA ASP A 59 -3.71 2.66 10.08
C ASP A 59 -2.47 2.09 10.78
N VAL A 60 -1.25 2.54 10.42
CA VAL A 60 -0.03 2.17 11.17
C VAL A 60 -0.15 2.61 12.63
N VAL A 61 -0.60 3.85 12.88
CA VAL A 61 -0.74 4.39 14.24
C VAL A 61 -1.76 3.60 15.05
N VAL A 62 -2.91 3.31 14.48
CA VAL A 62 -4.01 2.60 15.16
C VAL A 62 -3.63 1.14 15.42
N MET A 63 -3.16 0.44 14.40
CA MET A 63 -2.86 -0.99 14.50
C MET A 63 -1.62 -1.29 15.35
N SER A 64 -0.63 -0.39 15.38
CA SER A 64 0.59 -0.57 16.19
C SER A 64 0.31 -0.65 17.69
N ALA A 65 -0.81 -0.12 18.17
CA ALA A 65 -1.20 -0.23 19.58
C ALA A 65 -1.65 -1.64 19.99
N LEU A 66 -2.00 -2.49 19.01
CA LEU A 66 -2.60 -3.81 19.23
C LEU A 66 -1.74 -4.95 18.68
N THR A 67 -0.63 -4.64 18.01
CA THR A 67 0.15 -5.64 17.26
C THR A 67 1.64 -5.53 17.60
N ASP A 68 2.33 -6.66 17.69
CA ASP A 68 3.79 -6.68 17.81
C ASP A 68 4.42 -6.24 16.47
N MET A 69 5.15 -5.13 16.52
CA MET A 69 5.80 -4.50 15.37
C MET A 69 7.01 -5.28 14.82
N ASN A 70 7.38 -6.39 15.46
CA ASN A 70 8.54 -7.19 15.08
C ASN A 70 8.15 -8.52 14.40
N LEU A 71 6.87 -8.84 14.37
CA LEU A 71 6.39 -10.07 13.76
C LEU A 71 6.06 -9.85 12.28
N PRO A 72 6.47 -10.78 11.39
CA PRO A 72 6.07 -10.74 10.00
C PRO A 72 4.56 -11.00 9.87
N ALA A 73 3.91 -10.26 8.98
CA ALA A 73 2.49 -10.38 8.69
C ALA A 73 2.24 -10.30 7.18
N PRO A 74 1.13 -10.86 6.70
CA PRO A 74 0.77 -10.75 5.28
C PRO A 74 0.63 -9.29 4.88
N ALA A 75 1.33 -8.89 3.82
CA ALA A 75 1.25 -7.55 3.26
C ALA A 75 1.03 -7.63 1.75
N ARG A 76 -0.03 -7.01 1.26
CA ARG A 76 -0.30 -6.78 -0.15
C ARG A 76 0.19 -5.39 -0.51
N ILE A 77 1.25 -5.30 -1.28
CA ILE A 77 1.75 -4.01 -1.74
C ILE A 77 1.23 -3.78 -3.15
N PRO A 78 0.38 -2.74 -3.39
CA PRO A 78 -0.64 -2.70 -4.44
C PRO A 78 -0.17 -2.85 -5.88
N LEU A 79 1.09 -2.62 -6.17
CA LEU A 79 1.49 -2.52 -7.57
C LEU A 79 2.29 -3.72 -8.08
N ARG A 80 2.63 -4.72 -7.25
CA ARG A 80 3.59 -5.75 -7.67
C ARG A 80 3.29 -7.19 -7.24
N LEU A 81 2.37 -7.43 -6.32
CA LEU A 81 2.13 -8.79 -5.82
C LEU A 81 0.64 -9.15 -5.88
N HIS A 82 0.35 -10.18 -6.64
CA HIS A 82 -0.97 -10.85 -6.62
C HIS A 82 -1.15 -11.66 -5.32
N GLU A 83 -0.04 -12.11 -4.73
CA GLU A 83 -0.03 -12.84 -3.47
C GLU A 83 0.55 -11.99 -2.34
N PRO A 84 0.00 -12.11 -1.11
CA PRO A 84 0.54 -11.40 0.04
C PRO A 84 1.93 -11.95 0.39
N ALA A 85 2.91 -11.07 0.56
CA ALA A 85 4.21 -11.43 1.10
C ALA A 85 4.21 -11.35 2.62
N MET A 86 4.94 -12.25 3.28
CA MET A 86 5.17 -12.18 4.73
C MET A 86 6.29 -11.19 5.00
N LEU A 87 5.94 -10.03 5.54
CA LEU A 87 6.87 -8.93 5.81
C LEU A 87 6.74 -8.45 7.25
N THR A 88 7.86 -8.06 7.85
CA THR A 88 7.79 -7.22 9.05
C THR A 88 7.29 -5.81 8.67
N PRO A 89 6.70 -5.05 9.60
CA PRO A 89 6.32 -3.66 9.35
C PRO A 89 7.50 -2.79 8.87
N LEU A 90 8.74 -3.05 9.33
CA LEU A 90 9.93 -2.35 8.85
C LEU A 90 10.29 -2.70 7.40
N GLU A 91 10.25 -3.98 7.04
CA GLU A 91 10.47 -4.40 5.65
C GLU A 91 9.43 -3.78 4.71
N ALA A 92 8.15 -3.81 5.10
CA ALA A 92 7.08 -3.19 4.34
C ALA A 92 7.26 -1.68 4.21
N ALA A 93 7.73 -1.01 5.27
CA ALA A 93 8.06 0.42 5.24
C ALA A 93 9.19 0.74 4.26
N VAL A 94 10.24 -0.10 4.19
CA VAL A 94 11.31 0.04 3.18
C VAL A 94 10.76 -0.16 1.76
N VAL A 95 9.89 -1.15 1.59
CA VAL A 95 9.23 -1.41 0.30
C VAL A 95 8.34 -0.24 -0.12
N SER A 96 7.80 0.53 0.81
CA SER A 96 7.04 1.75 0.52
C SER A 96 7.87 2.86 -0.12
N GLU A 97 9.22 2.75 -0.09
CA GLU A 97 10.18 3.73 -0.61
C GLU A 97 10.05 5.10 0.06
N ARG A 98 9.75 5.11 1.37
CA ARG A 98 9.55 6.35 2.15
C ARG A 98 10.23 6.26 3.52
N ALA A 99 11.33 6.98 3.68
CA ALA A 99 12.11 6.99 4.91
C ALA A 99 11.29 7.43 6.15
N TYR A 100 10.29 8.30 5.98
CA TYR A 100 9.42 8.71 7.09
C TYR A 100 8.60 7.53 7.64
N MET A 101 8.22 6.58 6.80
CA MET A 101 7.46 5.41 7.24
C MET A 101 8.32 4.49 8.11
N ILE A 102 9.61 4.35 7.79
CA ILE A 102 10.56 3.59 8.63
C ILE A 102 10.70 4.24 10.01
N ARG A 103 10.80 5.58 10.05
CA ARG A 103 10.83 6.33 11.32
C ARG A 103 9.56 6.09 12.13
N LEU A 104 8.40 6.21 11.51
CA LEU A 104 7.11 5.99 12.15
C LEU A 104 7.03 4.57 12.77
N VAL A 105 7.34 3.55 11.98
CA VAL A 105 7.27 2.13 12.42
C VAL A 105 8.24 1.88 13.58
N ARG A 106 9.46 2.43 13.52
CA ARG A 106 10.43 2.38 14.61
C ARG A 106 9.92 3.07 15.88
N ASP A 107 9.38 4.28 15.75
CA ASP A 107 8.84 5.07 16.86
C ASP A 107 7.61 4.40 17.50
N ARG A 108 7.00 3.44 16.80
CA ARG A 108 5.90 2.58 17.28
C ARG A 108 6.37 1.25 17.87
N GLY A 109 7.67 1.04 18.06
CA GLY A 109 8.21 -0.08 18.80
C GLY A 109 8.85 -1.19 17.97
N ALA A 110 9.01 -0.99 16.65
CA ALA A 110 9.79 -1.91 15.85
C ALA A 110 11.28 -1.83 16.24
N ARG A 111 11.89 -2.98 16.46
CA ARG A 111 13.30 -3.09 16.82
C ARG A 111 14.16 -2.93 15.57
N LEU A 112 15.20 -2.13 15.71
CA LEU A 112 16.12 -1.82 14.63
C LEU A 112 17.55 -2.12 15.14
N ASP A 113 17.89 -3.40 15.22
CA ASP A 113 19.25 -3.85 15.53
C ASP A 113 20.14 -3.83 14.28
N ALA A 114 21.44 -4.07 14.45
CA ALA A 114 22.41 -4.01 13.36
C ALA A 114 22.12 -5.05 12.25
N GLN A 115 21.59 -6.21 12.59
CA GLN A 115 21.23 -7.24 11.62
C GLN A 115 20.04 -6.80 10.79
N GLU A 116 19.01 -6.23 11.43
CA GLU A 116 17.84 -5.72 10.76
C GLU A 116 18.18 -4.50 9.87
N VAL A 117 19.00 -3.54 10.37
CA VAL A 117 19.48 -2.42 9.55
C VAL A 117 20.19 -2.91 8.29
N ARG A 118 21.10 -3.90 8.43
CA ARG A 118 21.78 -4.51 7.28
C ARG A 118 20.80 -5.09 6.27
N LYS A 119 19.82 -5.87 6.73
CA LYS A 119 18.79 -6.47 5.89
C LYS A 119 17.98 -5.40 5.15
N LEU A 120 17.51 -4.39 5.87
CA LEU A 120 16.75 -3.27 5.28
C LEU A 120 17.57 -2.46 4.27
N ARG A 121 18.87 -2.26 4.51
CA ARG A 121 19.79 -1.62 3.54
C ARG A 121 19.89 -2.43 2.25
N CYS A 122 19.96 -3.76 2.34
CA CYS A 122 19.98 -4.63 1.17
C CYS A 122 18.67 -4.54 0.38
N ILE A 123 17.52 -4.53 1.05
CA ILE A 123 16.21 -4.35 0.41
C ILE A 123 16.14 -2.98 -0.30
N ALA A 124 16.53 -1.90 0.40
CA ALA A 124 16.54 -0.55 -0.16
C ALA A 124 17.47 -0.43 -1.39
N GLN A 125 18.65 -1.08 -1.33
CA GLN A 125 19.60 -1.11 -2.43
C GLN A 125 19.04 -1.82 -3.67
N ALA A 126 18.37 -2.96 -3.48
CA ALA A 126 17.73 -3.70 -4.57
C ALA A 126 16.61 -2.88 -5.22
N ARG A 127 15.94 -2.05 -4.43
CA ARG A 127 14.87 -1.15 -4.91
C ARG A 127 15.36 0.18 -5.46
N LYS A 128 16.65 0.48 -5.30
CA LYS A 128 17.29 1.73 -5.77
C LYS A 128 16.66 3.00 -5.17
N ASP A 129 16.07 2.89 -3.98
CA ASP A 129 15.48 4.05 -3.28
C ASP A 129 16.56 4.83 -2.51
N ARG A 130 17.03 5.91 -3.12
CA ARG A 130 18.10 6.76 -2.56
C ARG A 130 17.74 7.34 -1.19
N GLY A 131 16.50 7.73 -0.98
CA GLY A 131 16.06 8.34 0.28
C GLY A 131 16.16 7.37 1.45
N THR A 132 15.68 6.16 1.27
CA THR A 132 15.78 5.10 2.28
C THR A 132 17.22 4.63 2.46
N ILE A 133 18.00 4.48 1.37
CA ILE A 133 19.42 4.11 1.43
C ILE A 133 20.19 5.12 2.30
N THR A 134 20.04 6.42 2.05
CA THR A 134 20.70 7.47 2.82
C THR A 134 20.31 7.40 4.30
N TYR A 135 19.02 7.34 4.59
CA TYR A 135 18.53 7.25 5.96
C TYR A 135 19.07 6.04 6.72
N LEU A 136 19.08 4.85 6.10
CA LEU A 136 19.58 3.64 6.74
C LEU A 136 21.12 3.65 6.86
N ALA A 137 21.84 4.31 5.96
CA ALA A 137 23.28 4.49 6.05
C ALA A 137 23.71 5.43 7.18
N GLU A 138 22.85 6.40 7.56
CA GLU A 138 23.06 7.23 8.75
C GLU A 138 22.96 6.42 10.06
N LEU A 139 22.16 5.35 10.07
CA LEU A 139 21.99 4.46 11.23
C LEU A 139 23.12 3.45 11.37
N ASP A 140 23.65 2.99 10.25
CA ASP A 140 24.78 2.06 10.19
C ASP A 140 25.60 2.34 8.92
N SER A 141 26.82 2.84 9.11
CA SER A 141 27.77 3.15 8.04
C SER A 141 28.70 1.99 7.67
N SER A 142 28.51 0.82 8.23
CA SER A 142 29.34 -0.37 7.97
C SER A 142 29.29 -0.75 6.47
N PRO A 143 30.35 -1.39 5.93
CA PRO A 143 30.33 -1.91 4.57
C PRO A 143 29.14 -2.84 4.34
N LEU A 144 28.37 -2.59 3.27
CA LEU A 144 27.19 -3.37 2.97
C LEU A 144 27.58 -4.68 2.29
N ASN A 145 27.23 -5.79 2.95
CA ASN A 145 27.27 -7.11 2.37
C ASN A 145 25.87 -7.71 2.38
N CYS A 146 25.34 -8.05 1.22
CA CYS A 146 23.98 -8.59 1.06
C CYS A 146 23.96 -10.11 0.82
N ASP A 147 25.10 -10.80 0.96
CA ASP A 147 25.17 -12.25 0.78
C ASP A 147 24.25 -12.95 1.81
N GLY A 148 23.41 -13.83 1.32
CA GLY A 148 22.46 -14.58 2.14
C GLY A 148 21.26 -13.80 2.65
N VAL A 149 21.10 -12.54 2.29
CA VAL A 149 19.90 -11.75 2.63
C VAL A 149 18.79 -12.06 1.62
N ALA A 150 17.68 -12.62 2.12
CA ALA A 150 16.49 -12.77 1.30
C ALA A 150 15.86 -11.40 1.01
N ILE A 151 15.82 -11.03 -0.25
CA ILE A 151 15.18 -9.80 -0.69
C ILE A 151 13.74 -10.16 -1.08
N PRO A 152 12.73 -9.64 -0.40
CA PRO A 152 11.36 -9.88 -0.78
C PRO A 152 11.13 -9.21 -2.14
N TYR A 153 10.93 -10.06 -3.15
CA TYR A 153 10.72 -9.75 -4.60
C TYR A 153 11.71 -8.83 -5.25
#